data_3cfd5fdc9d310f87c658c555844b5216
#
_entry.id   3cfd5fdc9d310f87c658c555844b5216
#
_cell.length_a   1.000
_cell.length_b   1.000
_cell.length_c   1.000
_cell.angle_alpha   90.00
_cell.angle_beta   90.00
_cell.angle_gamma   90.00
#
_symmetry.space_group_name_H-M   'P 1'
#
loop_
_entity.id
_entity.type
_entity.pdbx_description
1 polymer ?
#
loop_
_entity_poly.entity_id
_entity_poly.type
_entity_poly.pdbx_seq_one_letter_code
_entity_poly.pdbx_strand_id
1 'polypeptide(L)'
;MKKETNNIFKEEYHYGTLSEAIIKNHDGYPWFNKNYEKYKPNTEKLDTTLINNLSIKIFMGTWCHDSKREVPRFYKILNAINYDQTNLQIVGLKKNKKGYFNDYSNYNIKNTPTFIFFQDGNEIGRIVEKPKGSLELQIHNIVKKIQ
;
A
#
# COMPACT_ATOMS: atom_id res chain seq x y z
N MET A 1 -4.49 -10.43 11.47
CA MET A 1 -3.50 -9.37 11.64
C MET A 1 -2.58 -9.68 12.81
N LYS A 2 -1.32 -9.53 12.57
CA LYS A 2 -0.36 -9.58 13.65
C LYS A 2 -0.26 -8.18 14.23
N LYS A 3 -0.77 -8.01 15.41
CA LYS A 3 -0.81 -6.70 16.04
C LYS A 3 0.04 -6.75 17.30
N GLU A 4 1.13 -6.06 17.26
CA GLU A 4 1.99 -5.91 18.42
C GLU A 4 1.49 -4.76 19.27
N THR A 5 0.21 -4.85 19.60
CA THR A 5 -0.51 -3.74 20.17
C THR A 5 0.16 -3.13 21.37
N ASN A 6 0.64 -3.97 22.23
CA ASN A 6 1.19 -3.46 23.48
C ASN A 6 2.46 -2.65 23.26
N ASN A 7 3.19 -3.02 22.22
CA ASN A 7 4.41 -2.33 21.88
C ASN A 7 4.15 -1.18 20.93
N ILE A 8 3.24 -1.42 20.03
CA ILE A 8 2.90 -0.48 18.97
C ILE A 8 2.41 0.84 19.52
N PHE A 9 1.50 0.80 20.48
CA PHE A 9 0.92 2.04 20.97
C PHE A 9 1.91 2.93 21.70
N LYS A 10 2.95 2.34 22.22
CA LYS A 10 4.03 3.09 22.80
C LYS A 10 4.73 3.93 21.74
N GLU A 11 4.89 3.34 20.55
CA GLU A 11 5.53 3.98 19.40
C GLU A 11 4.52 4.56 18.45
N GLU A 12 3.22 4.36 18.73
CA GLU A 12 2.11 4.84 17.92
C GLU A 12 2.17 4.37 16.48
N TYR A 13 2.51 3.10 16.29
CA TYR A 13 2.47 2.51 14.96
C TYR A 13 2.18 1.01 15.05
N HIS A 14 1.76 0.47 13.93
CA HIS A 14 1.50 -0.96 13.79
C HIS A 14 2.54 -1.61 12.90
N TYR A 15 2.87 -2.86 13.21
CA TYR A 15 3.66 -3.65 12.30
C TYR A 15 3.09 -5.06 12.22
N GLY A 16 3.35 -5.73 11.07
CA GLY A 16 2.71 -6.98 10.73
C GLY A 16 1.57 -6.73 9.75
N THR A 17 0.75 -7.75 9.55
CA THR A 17 -0.33 -7.68 8.59
C THR A 17 -1.42 -6.69 9.04
N LEU A 18 -1.82 -5.83 8.12
CA LEU A 18 -2.85 -4.82 8.36
C LEU A 18 -4.01 -5.03 7.39
N SER A 19 -5.00 -4.14 7.50
CA SER A 19 -6.10 -4.05 6.54
C SER A 19 -6.53 -2.60 6.44
N GLU A 20 -7.27 -2.29 5.39
CA GLU A 20 -7.82 -0.95 5.22
C GLU A 20 -8.69 -0.57 6.43
N ALA A 21 -9.53 -1.49 6.88
CA ALA A 21 -10.45 -1.22 7.98
C ALA A 21 -9.70 -0.88 9.27
N ILE A 22 -8.60 -1.56 9.53
CA ILE A 22 -7.81 -1.32 10.74
C ILE A 22 -7.21 0.07 10.70
N ILE A 23 -6.61 0.45 9.58
CA ILE A 23 -5.96 1.75 9.46
C ILE A 23 -6.98 2.87 9.45
N LYS A 24 -8.07 2.67 8.72
CA LYS A 24 -9.11 3.67 8.56
C LYS A 24 -9.82 3.98 9.87
N ASN A 25 -10.03 2.98 10.70
CA ASN A 25 -10.83 3.12 11.91
C ASN A 25 -10.03 3.40 13.17
N HIS A 26 -8.72 3.45 13.07
CA HIS A 26 -7.87 3.70 14.23
C HIS A 26 -7.89 5.17 14.62
N ASP A 27 -8.16 5.45 15.89
CA ASP A 27 -8.27 6.83 16.38
C ASP A 27 -6.97 7.61 16.21
N GLY A 28 -5.84 6.93 16.22
CA GLY A 28 -4.54 7.57 16.04
C GLY A 28 -4.17 7.85 14.60
N TYR A 29 -5.05 7.48 13.65
CA TYR A 29 -4.74 7.61 12.23
C TYR A 29 -5.78 8.47 11.50
N PRO A 30 -6.03 9.70 11.95
CA PRO A 30 -7.00 10.57 11.26
C PRO A 30 -6.56 10.93 9.85
N TRP A 31 -5.27 10.78 9.57
CA TRP A 31 -4.70 11.06 8.27
C TRP A 31 -5.27 10.16 7.17
N PHE A 32 -5.78 8.98 7.52
CA PHE A 32 -6.29 8.07 6.48
C PHE A 32 -7.53 8.68 5.82
N ASN A 33 -8.56 8.96 6.57
CA ASN A 33 -9.80 9.50 6.00
C ASN A 33 -9.55 10.88 5.39
N LYS A 34 -8.74 11.70 6.03
CA LYS A 34 -8.44 13.02 5.53
C LYS A 34 -7.80 12.97 4.14
N ASN A 35 -6.79 12.15 3.96
CA ASN A 35 -6.12 12.05 2.67
C ASN A 35 -6.96 11.30 1.64
N TYR A 36 -7.72 10.31 2.09
CA TYR A 36 -8.61 9.56 1.23
C TYR A 36 -9.68 10.50 0.62
N GLU A 37 -10.31 11.31 1.44
CA GLU A 37 -11.39 12.19 0.98
C GLU A 37 -10.90 13.28 0.04
N LYS A 38 -9.71 13.77 0.27
CA LYS A 38 -9.15 14.84 -0.55
C LYS A 38 -8.74 14.38 -1.95
N TYR A 39 -8.41 13.11 -2.09
CA TYR A 39 -7.85 12.62 -3.34
C TYR A 39 -8.95 12.34 -4.35
N LYS A 40 -8.75 12.79 -5.58
CA LYS A 40 -9.67 12.52 -6.69
C LYS A 40 -8.95 11.68 -7.72
N PRO A 41 -9.17 10.37 -7.70
CA PRO A 41 -8.44 9.49 -8.62
C PRO A 41 -8.90 9.69 -10.06
N ASN A 42 -7.95 9.59 -10.97
CA ASN A 42 -8.24 9.57 -12.39
C ASN A 42 -7.92 8.17 -12.90
N THR A 43 -8.95 7.34 -13.01
CA THR A 43 -8.80 5.93 -13.36
C THR A 43 -9.03 5.66 -14.84
N GLU A 44 -9.17 6.70 -15.64
CA GLU A 44 -9.57 6.61 -17.03
C GLU A 44 -8.65 5.71 -17.85
N LYS A 45 -7.35 5.77 -17.61
CA LYS A 45 -6.37 5.00 -18.37
C LYS A 45 -6.06 3.63 -17.77
N LEU A 46 -6.68 3.31 -16.63
CA LEU A 46 -6.37 2.06 -15.94
C LEU A 46 -7.16 0.91 -16.52
N ASP A 47 -6.45 -0.16 -16.88
CA ASP A 47 -7.09 -1.39 -17.35
C ASP A 47 -7.51 -2.20 -16.13
N THR A 48 -8.78 -2.09 -15.77
CA THR A 48 -9.28 -2.70 -14.54
C THR A 48 -9.22 -4.22 -14.59
N THR A 49 -9.43 -4.81 -15.77
CA THR A 49 -9.35 -6.25 -15.92
C THR A 49 -7.94 -6.76 -15.64
N LEU A 50 -6.94 -6.13 -16.24
CA LEU A 50 -5.56 -6.53 -16.02
C LEU A 50 -5.15 -6.31 -14.57
N ILE A 51 -5.54 -5.18 -13.98
CA ILE A 51 -5.17 -4.89 -12.61
C ILE A 51 -5.78 -5.90 -11.66
N ASN A 52 -7.02 -6.32 -11.89
CA ASN A 52 -7.68 -7.30 -11.04
C ASN A 52 -7.07 -8.69 -11.12
N ASN A 53 -6.27 -8.95 -12.14
CA ASN A 53 -5.53 -10.20 -12.24
C ASN A 53 -4.18 -10.17 -11.54
N LEU A 54 -3.83 -9.05 -10.93
CA LEU A 54 -2.56 -8.90 -10.21
C LEU A 54 -2.77 -9.05 -8.72
N SER A 55 -1.72 -9.53 -8.05
CA SER A 55 -1.63 -9.43 -6.59
C SER A 55 -0.82 -8.20 -6.24
N ILE A 56 -1.17 -7.57 -5.12
CA ILE A 56 -0.49 -6.34 -4.69
C ILE A 56 -0.08 -6.51 -3.24
N LYS A 57 1.15 -6.12 -2.95
CA LYS A 57 1.63 -6.02 -1.58
C LYS A 57 2.04 -4.58 -1.30
N ILE A 58 1.57 -4.07 -0.17
CA ILE A 58 1.92 -2.72 0.27
C ILE A 58 2.75 -2.85 1.54
N PHE A 59 3.94 -2.27 1.52
CA PHE A 59 4.77 -2.16 2.71
C PHE A 59 4.81 -0.70 3.13
N MET A 60 4.34 -0.42 4.33
CA MET A 60 4.17 0.96 4.77
C MET A 60 4.60 1.13 6.21
N GLY A 61 4.79 2.38 6.61
CA GLY A 61 4.95 2.72 8.00
C GLY A 61 3.79 3.60 8.45
N THR A 62 3.07 3.20 9.50
CA THR A 62 2.01 4.06 10.04
C THR A 62 2.60 5.32 10.69
N TRP A 63 3.91 5.32 10.89
CA TRP A 63 4.70 6.45 11.37
C TRP A 63 5.26 7.30 10.22
N CYS A 64 5.18 6.82 8.99
CA CYS A 64 5.87 7.42 7.85
C CYS A 64 4.99 8.46 7.16
N HIS A 65 5.52 9.67 6.99
CA HIS A 65 4.77 10.76 6.39
C HIS A 65 4.31 10.43 4.97
N ASP A 66 5.18 9.86 4.16
CA ASP A 66 4.84 9.51 2.79
C ASP A 66 3.79 8.38 2.74
N SER A 67 3.88 7.42 3.67
CA SER A 67 2.87 6.37 3.76
C SER A 67 1.50 6.96 4.10
N LYS A 68 1.46 7.90 5.05
CA LYS A 68 0.20 8.53 5.47
C LYS A 68 -0.48 9.26 4.32
N ARG A 69 0.30 9.79 3.40
CA ARG A 69 -0.22 10.50 2.24
C ARG A 69 -0.61 9.54 1.12
N GLU A 70 0.28 8.62 0.77
CA GLU A 70 0.11 7.82 -0.45
C GLU A 70 -0.78 6.60 -0.27
N VAL A 71 -0.77 5.97 0.90
CA VAL A 71 -1.55 4.76 1.11
C VAL A 71 -3.07 5.01 1.01
N PRO A 72 -3.61 6.06 1.64
CA PRO A 72 -5.03 6.37 1.44
C PRO A 72 -5.39 6.66 -0.01
N ARG A 73 -4.51 7.35 -0.73
CA ARG A 73 -4.72 7.63 -2.15
C ARG A 73 -4.77 6.35 -2.97
N PHE A 74 -3.86 5.44 -2.67
CA PHE A 74 -3.79 4.16 -3.37
C PHE A 74 -5.06 3.34 -3.12
N TYR A 75 -5.53 3.30 -1.88
CA TYR A 75 -6.78 2.62 -1.56
C TYR A 75 -7.97 3.24 -2.29
N LYS A 76 -7.97 4.56 -2.43
CA LYS A 76 -9.08 5.20 -3.14
C LYS A 76 -9.09 4.83 -4.61
N ILE A 77 -7.91 4.69 -5.21
CA ILE A 77 -7.80 4.21 -6.59
C ILE A 77 -8.35 2.79 -6.69
N LEU A 78 -7.90 1.90 -5.78
CA LEU A 78 -8.35 0.51 -5.80
C LEU A 78 -9.86 0.41 -5.62
N ASN A 79 -10.42 1.21 -4.71
CA ASN A 79 -11.86 1.20 -4.48
C ASN A 79 -12.62 1.73 -5.70
N ALA A 80 -12.06 2.74 -6.37
CA ALA A 80 -12.70 3.32 -7.56
C ALA A 80 -12.78 2.33 -8.72
N ILE A 81 -11.81 1.42 -8.82
CA ILE A 81 -11.81 0.41 -9.89
C ILE A 81 -12.34 -0.93 -9.43
N ASN A 82 -12.89 -1.00 -8.23
CA ASN A 82 -13.45 -2.22 -7.66
C ASN A 82 -12.43 -3.38 -7.61
N TYR A 83 -11.22 -3.05 -7.22
CA TYR A 83 -10.17 -4.06 -7.08
C TYR A 83 -10.55 -5.07 -6.00
N ASP A 84 -10.35 -6.36 -6.29
CA ASP A 84 -10.62 -7.43 -5.35
C ASP A 84 -9.53 -7.45 -4.28
N GLN A 85 -9.83 -6.91 -3.12
CA GLN A 85 -8.85 -6.76 -2.04
C GLN A 85 -8.45 -8.08 -1.38
N THR A 86 -9.06 -9.19 -1.76
CA THR A 86 -8.55 -10.49 -1.30
C THR A 86 -7.18 -10.78 -1.89
N ASN A 87 -6.82 -10.09 -2.98
CA ASN A 87 -5.51 -10.21 -3.62
C ASN A 87 -4.54 -9.14 -3.14
N LEU A 88 -4.89 -8.39 -2.12
CA LEU A 88 -4.08 -7.32 -1.56
C LEU A 88 -3.58 -7.71 -0.18
N GLN A 89 -2.30 -7.52 0.05
CA GLN A 89 -1.73 -7.65 1.38
C GLN A 89 -1.08 -6.34 1.76
N ILE A 90 -1.35 -5.85 2.96
CA ILE A 90 -0.71 -4.65 3.46
C ILE A 90 0.01 -4.97 4.76
N VAL A 91 1.24 -4.51 4.86
CA VAL A 91 2.14 -4.83 5.96
C VAL A 91 2.70 -3.54 6.53
N GLY A 92 2.55 -3.37 7.84
CA GLY A 92 3.19 -2.27 8.56
C GLY A 92 4.60 -2.66 8.97
N LEU A 93 5.53 -1.77 8.74
CA LEU A 93 6.94 -1.99 9.07
C LEU A 93 7.37 -1.16 10.26
N LYS A 94 8.44 -1.59 10.89
CA LYS A 94 9.09 -0.81 11.95
C LYS A 94 9.81 0.38 11.35
N LYS A 95 10.19 1.34 12.20
CA LYS A 95 10.86 2.54 11.73
C LYS A 95 12.15 2.28 10.98
N ASN A 96 12.81 1.18 11.28
CA ASN A 96 14.04 0.82 10.58
C ASN A 96 13.79 0.08 9.27
N LYS A 97 12.55 0.07 8.83
CA LYS A 97 12.12 -0.57 7.59
C LYS A 97 12.31 -2.08 7.59
N LYS A 98 12.44 -2.65 8.77
CA LYS A 98 12.45 -4.10 8.93
C LYS A 98 11.07 -4.52 9.39
N GLY A 99 10.52 -5.48 8.69
CA GLY A 99 9.22 -5.99 9.04
C GLY A 99 9.25 -6.79 10.32
N TYR A 100 8.07 -7.09 10.82
CA TYR A 100 7.93 -7.94 11.98
C TYR A 100 8.43 -9.36 11.68
N PHE A 101 8.29 -9.79 10.44
CA PHE A 101 8.73 -11.12 10.00
C PHE A 101 9.97 -11.00 9.13
N ASN A 102 10.89 -11.94 9.30
CA ASN A 102 12.16 -11.91 8.59
C ASN A 102 12.00 -12.09 7.08
N ASP A 103 10.91 -12.74 6.65
CA ASP A 103 10.71 -12.97 5.23
C ASP A 103 10.50 -11.68 4.43
N TYR A 104 10.23 -10.59 5.12
CA TYR A 104 10.10 -9.31 4.41
C TYR A 104 11.42 -8.84 3.80
N SER A 105 12.54 -9.35 4.29
CA SER A 105 13.82 -9.00 3.72
C SER A 105 13.94 -9.42 2.24
N ASN A 106 13.18 -10.44 1.84
CA ASN A 106 13.19 -10.92 0.47
C ASN A 106 12.59 -9.91 -0.51
N TYR A 107 11.82 -8.95 0.00
CA TYR A 107 11.20 -7.94 -0.86
C TYR A 107 12.08 -6.72 -1.07
N ASN A 108 13.19 -6.67 -0.36
CA ASN A 108 14.18 -5.61 -0.55
C ASN A 108 13.57 -4.20 -0.41
N ILE A 109 12.84 -4.00 0.69
CA ILE A 109 12.19 -2.72 0.95
C ILE A 109 13.21 -1.74 1.49
N LYS A 110 13.41 -0.65 0.78
CA LYS A 110 14.38 0.38 1.17
C LYS A 110 13.70 1.63 1.69
N ASN A 111 12.53 1.95 1.17
CA ASN A 111 11.78 3.13 1.56
C ASN A 111 10.31 2.79 1.66
N THR A 112 9.55 3.56 2.43
CA THR A 112 8.12 3.36 2.58
C THR A 112 7.36 4.59 2.10
N PRO A 113 6.16 4.42 1.55
CA PRO A 113 5.55 3.13 1.23
C PRO A 113 6.17 2.52 -0.03
N THR A 114 6.07 1.19 -0.16
CA THR A 114 6.42 0.50 -1.38
C THR A 114 5.22 -0.33 -1.78
N PHE A 115 4.76 -0.13 -3.00
CA PHE A 115 3.63 -0.87 -3.59
C PHE A 115 4.20 -1.80 -4.64
N ILE A 116 4.05 -3.10 -4.43
CA ILE A 116 4.63 -4.10 -5.34
C ILE A 116 3.51 -4.85 -6.04
N PHE A 117 3.63 -4.96 -7.36
CA PHE A 117 2.66 -5.63 -8.21
C PHE A 117 3.22 -6.95 -8.70
N PHE A 118 2.42 -8.01 -8.57
CA PHE A 118 2.83 -9.36 -8.94
C PHE A 118 1.87 -9.95 -9.95
N GLN A 119 2.41 -10.64 -10.94
CA GLN A 119 1.63 -11.46 -11.86
C GLN A 119 2.12 -12.89 -11.73
N ASP A 120 1.21 -13.80 -11.38
CA ASP A 120 1.54 -15.21 -11.18
C ASP A 120 2.73 -15.42 -10.26
N GLY A 121 2.77 -14.62 -9.19
CA GLY A 121 3.83 -14.72 -8.18
C GLY A 121 5.12 -13.99 -8.51
N ASN A 122 5.22 -13.41 -9.71
CA ASN A 122 6.43 -12.69 -10.12
C ASN A 122 6.21 -11.20 -10.08
N GLU A 123 7.15 -10.49 -9.48
CA GLU A 123 7.07 -9.03 -9.44
C GLU A 123 7.19 -8.46 -10.85
N ILE A 124 6.23 -7.60 -11.21
CA ILE A 124 6.27 -6.92 -12.52
C ILE A 124 6.58 -5.44 -12.39
N GLY A 125 6.55 -4.91 -11.17
CA GLY A 125 6.90 -3.51 -10.94
C GLY A 125 6.55 -3.08 -9.54
N ARG A 126 7.09 -1.92 -9.15
CA ARG A 126 6.78 -1.35 -7.85
C ARG A 126 6.80 0.17 -7.90
N ILE A 127 6.10 0.78 -6.96
CA ILE A 127 6.09 2.21 -6.77
C ILE A 127 6.64 2.48 -5.39
N VAL A 128 7.64 3.34 -5.29
CA VAL A 128 8.35 3.60 -4.05
C VAL A 128 8.18 5.05 -3.64
N GLU A 129 7.74 5.26 -2.41
CA GLU A 129 7.55 6.58 -1.82
C GLU A 129 6.60 7.45 -2.63
N LYS A 130 7.01 8.67 -2.95
CA LYS A 130 6.21 9.59 -3.73
C LYS A 130 6.27 9.19 -5.20
N PRO A 131 5.14 9.00 -5.87
CA PRO A 131 5.17 8.61 -7.28
C PRO A 131 5.66 9.76 -8.15
N LYS A 132 6.30 9.41 -9.24
CA LYS A 132 6.63 10.38 -10.29
C LYS A 132 5.38 10.62 -11.10
N GLY A 133 4.92 11.86 -11.13
CA GLY A 133 3.65 12.18 -11.74
C GLY A 133 2.51 11.82 -10.80
N SER A 134 1.85 10.73 -11.05
CA SER A 134 0.75 10.27 -10.20
C SER A 134 0.83 8.77 -9.98
N LEU A 135 0.12 8.30 -8.95
CA LEU A 135 -0.01 6.87 -8.71
C LEU A 135 -0.65 6.19 -9.93
N GLU A 136 -1.69 6.80 -10.49
CA GLU A 136 -2.38 6.24 -11.65
C GLU A 136 -1.45 6.07 -12.84
N LEU A 137 -0.61 7.07 -13.08
CA LEU A 137 0.34 6.99 -14.19
C LEU A 137 1.32 5.84 -13.99
N GLN A 138 1.84 5.70 -12.77
CA GLN A 138 2.79 4.62 -12.50
C GLN A 138 2.13 3.26 -12.55
N ILE A 139 0.91 3.14 -12.05
CA ILE A 139 0.15 1.89 -12.17
C ILE A 139 -0.05 1.56 -13.65
N HIS A 140 -0.45 2.53 -14.44
CA HIS A 140 -0.64 2.33 -15.87
C HIS A 140 0.66 1.84 -16.54
N ASN A 141 1.78 2.48 -16.19
CA ASN A 141 3.07 2.10 -16.77
C ASN A 141 3.51 0.68 -16.39
N ILE A 142 3.17 0.24 -15.20
CA ILE A 142 3.45 -1.14 -14.78
C ILE A 142 2.57 -2.12 -15.55
N VAL A 143 1.28 -1.81 -15.64
CA VAL A 143 0.30 -2.71 -16.23
C VAL A 143 0.48 -2.85 -17.73
N LYS A 144 0.87 -1.79 -18.42
CA LYS A 144 1.06 -1.86 -19.87
C LYS A 144 2.22 -2.75 -20.29
N LYS A 145 3.05 -3.18 -19.36
CA LYS A 145 4.11 -4.15 -19.63
C LYS A 145 3.55 -5.57 -19.76
N ILE A 146 2.32 -5.78 -19.34
CA ILE A 146 1.66 -7.08 -19.42
C ILE A 146 1.14 -7.25 -20.83
N GLN A 147 1.61 -8.28 -21.51
CA GLN A 147 1.16 -8.55 -22.87
C GLN A 147 0.76 -10.00 -23.02
#